data_c1d306a5fef694bebcd1c6b01529f11d
#
_entry.id   c1d306a5fef694bebcd1c6b01529f11d
#
_cell.length_a   1.000
_cell.length_b   1.000
_cell.length_c   1.000
_cell.angle_alpha   90.00
_cell.angle_beta   90.00
_cell.angle_gamma   90.00
#
_symmetry.space_group_name_H-M   'P 1'
#
loop_
_entity.id
_entity.type
_entity.pdbx_description
1 polymer ?
#
loop_
_entity_poly.entity_id
_entity_poly.type
_entity_poly.pdbx_seq_one_letter_code
_entity_poly.pdbx_strand_id
1 'polypeptide(L)'
;MSFIILGLSVPVTKSYQKVEEHLFFSHFEHLYRHQQKLAILQQKQRVLDISSTKIVTEGNSLTVPKSITVNYPYRLVIDQMGGNHSLAKIIFDMTDRRFKYQFYLGSGNYQKTSQSLHSP
;
A
#
# COMPACT_ATOMS: atom_id res chain seq x y z
N MET A 1 15.32 4.29 -31.02
CA MET A 1 15.33 3.70 -29.67
C MET A 1 13.99 3.11 -29.26
N SER A 2 12.90 3.84 -29.47
CA SER A 2 11.59 3.36 -29.06
C SER A 2 11.16 2.08 -29.75
N PHE A 3 11.57 1.88 -31.00
CA PHE A 3 11.18 0.68 -31.74
C PHE A 3 11.86 -0.58 -31.17
N ILE A 4 13.02 -0.43 -30.59
CA ILE A 4 13.68 -1.56 -29.91
C ILE A 4 12.86 -2.00 -28.72
N ILE A 5 12.31 -1.04 -28.00
CA ILE A 5 11.44 -1.31 -26.87
C ILE A 5 10.18 -2.04 -27.32
N LEU A 6 9.64 -1.63 -28.49
CA LEU A 6 8.44 -2.27 -29.01
C LEU A 6 8.66 -3.77 -29.31
N GLY A 7 9.84 -4.13 -29.81
CA GLY A 7 10.12 -5.52 -30.09
C GLY A 7 10.19 -6.40 -28.86
N LEU A 8 10.37 -5.79 -27.68
CA LEU A 8 10.48 -6.51 -26.41
C LEU A 8 9.35 -6.14 -25.45
N SER A 9 8.26 -5.64 -26.00
CA SER A 9 7.22 -5.02 -25.16
C SER A 9 6.59 -5.94 -24.13
N VAL A 10 6.32 -7.22 -24.47
CA VAL A 10 5.61 -8.10 -23.54
C VAL A 10 6.43 -8.44 -22.30
N PRO A 11 7.69 -8.94 -22.39
CA PRO A 11 8.48 -9.18 -21.19
C PRO A 11 8.79 -7.91 -20.41
N VAL A 12 9.04 -6.81 -21.12
CA VAL A 12 9.33 -5.53 -20.48
C VAL A 12 8.10 -5.04 -19.71
N THR A 13 6.92 -5.23 -20.28
CA THR A 13 5.67 -4.82 -19.62
C THR A 13 5.47 -5.56 -18.30
N LYS A 14 5.72 -6.88 -18.29
CA LYS A 14 5.59 -7.65 -17.06
C LYS A 14 6.60 -7.25 -16.01
N SER A 15 7.85 -7.02 -16.43
CA SER A 15 8.89 -6.56 -15.51
C SER A 15 8.55 -5.18 -14.95
N TYR A 16 8.04 -4.30 -15.80
CA TYR A 16 7.65 -2.98 -15.38
C TYR A 16 6.49 -3.02 -14.36
N GLN A 17 5.54 -3.92 -14.61
CA GLN A 17 4.41 -4.10 -13.70
C GLN A 17 4.88 -4.53 -12.31
N LYS A 18 5.83 -5.49 -12.25
CA LYS A 18 6.37 -5.94 -10.97
C LYS A 18 7.12 -4.84 -10.25
N VAL A 19 7.88 -4.03 -10.98
CA VAL A 19 8.59 -2.89 -10.41
C VAL A 19 7.58 -1.88 -9.88
N GLU A 20 6.54 -1.60 -10.64
CA GLU A 20 5.49 -0.65 -10.25
C GLU A 20 4.79 -1.12 -8.98
N GLU A 21 4.46 -2.40 -8.90
CA GLU A 21 3.84 -2.97 -7.71
C GLU A 21 4.77 -2.89 -6.50
N HIS A 22 6.02 -3.22 -6.69
CA HIS A 22 7.00 -3.14 -5.62
C HIS A 22 7.15 -1.71 -5.10
N LEU A 23 7.23 -0.76 -6.02
CA LEU A 23 7.33 0.66 -5.65
C LEU A 23 6.08 1.13 -4.93
N PHE A 24 4.91 0.67 -5.35
CA PHE A 24 3.68 1.03 -4.67
C PHE A 24 3.70 0.60 -3.20
N PHE A 25 4.08 -0.65 -2.93
CA PHE A 25 4.11 -1.14 -1.57
C PHE A 25 5.18 -0.44 -0.73
N SER A 26 6.32 -0.16 -1.35
CA SER A 26 7.37 0.59 -0.68
C SER A 26 6.87 2.00 -0.31
N HIS A 27 6.20 2.67 -1.25
CA HIS A 27 5.67 4.01 -1.02
C HIS A 27 4.54 3.99 0.02
N PHE A 28 3.70 2.97 0.00
CA PHE A 28 2.63 2.83 0.98
C PHE A 28 3.21 2.70 2.39
N GLU A 29 4.18 1.82 2.56
CA GLU A 29 4.81 1.61 3.86
C GLU A 29 5.50 2.87 4.34
N HIS A 30 6.18 3.56 3.43
CA HIS A 30 6.85 4.81 3.75
C HIS A 30 5.84 5.90 4.12
N LEU A 31 4.75 5.98 3.38
CA LEU A 31 3.68 6.96 3.65
C LEU A 31 3.07 6.71 5.03
N TYR A 32 2.81 5.45 5.36
CA TYR A 32 2.27 5.11 6.66
C TYR A 32 3.22 5.55 7.78
N ARG A 33 4.50 5.23 7.66
CA ARG A 33 5.49 5.61 8.67
C ARG A 33 5.63 7.13 8.79
N HIS A 34 5.56 7.81 7.65
CA HIS A 34 5.63 9.26 7.65
C HIS A 34 4.44 9.88 8.38
N GLN A 35 3.24 9.39 8.11
CA GLN A 35 2.04 9.87 8.79
C GLN A 35 2.09 9.55 10.28
N GLN A 36 2.65 8.42 10.64
CA GLN A 36 2.83 8.04 12.04
C GLN A 36 3.74 9.03 12.76
N LYS A 37 4.85 9.40 12.13
CA LYS A 37 5.77 10.39 12.68
C LYS A 37 5.12 11.75 12.81
N LEU A 38 4.36 12.16 11.79
CA LEU A 38 3.66 13.45 11.83
C LEU A 38 2.61 13.49 12.93
N ALA A 39 1.91 12.37 13.14
CA ALA A 39 0.91 12.30 14.21
C ALA A 39 1.56 12.56 15.57
N ILE A 40 2.71 11.96 15.80
CA ILE A 40 3.45 12.13 17.05
C ILE A 40 3.99 13.55 17.17
N LEU A 41 4.63 14.04 16.12
CA LEU A 41 5.27 15.37 16.14
C LEU A 41 4.26 16.49 16.30
N GLN A 42 3.12 16.38 15.63
CA GLN A 42 2.09 17.42 15.65
C GLN A 42 1.05 17.18 16.74
N GLN A 43 1.14 16.09 17.47
CA GLN A 43 0.17 15.71 18.50
C GLN A 43 -1.24 15.74 17.94
N LYS A 44 -1.40 15.17 16.75
CA LYS A 44 -2.63 15.24 15.99
C LYS A 44 -2.91 13.92 15.30
N GLN A 45 -4.18 13.51 15.30
CA GLN A 45 -4.63 12.32 14.59
C GLN A 45 -4.42 12.48 13.09
N ARG A 46 -3.98 11.42 12.43
CA ARG A 46 -3.80 11.38 10.98
C ARG A 46 -4.60 10.24 10.41
N VAL A 47 -5.06 10.41 9.19
CA VAL A 47 -5.93 9.42 8.53
C VAL A 47 -5.38 9.09 7.15
N LEU A 48 -5.37 7.80 6.82
CA LEU A 48 -5.12 7.31 5.46
C LEU A 48 -6.42 6.71 4.95
N ASP A 49 -6.97 7.30 3.89
CA ASP A 49 -8.16 6.76 3.24
C ASP A 49 -7.71 5.90 2.06
N ILE A 50 -7.98 4.61 2.15
CA ILE A 50 -7.56 3.63 1.16
C ILE A 50 -8.77 3.23 0.33
N SER A 51 -8.69 3.48 -0.97
CA SER A 51 -9.74 3.12 -1.91
C SER A 51 -9.17 2.25 -3.02
N SER A 52 -10.03 1.83 -3.94
CA SER A 52 -9.60 0.97 -5.03
C SER A 52 -8.63 1.65 -6.00
N THR A 53 -8.62 2.99 -6.04
CA THR A 53 -7.81 3.73 -7.01
C THR A 53 -6.67 4.51 -6.38
N LYS A 54 -6.76 4.87 -5.11
CA LYS A 54 -5.74 5.69 -4.48
C LYS A 54 -5.79 5.62 -2.97
N ILE A 55 -4.69 6.02 -2.36
CA ILE A 55 -4.58 6.19 -0.93
C ILE A 55 -4.37 7.67 -0.69
N VAL A 56 -5.25 8.28 0.09
CA VAL A 56 -5.24 9.72 0.32
C VAL A 56 -4.96 10.02 1.78
N THR A 57 -4.04 10.94 2.01
CA THR A 57 -3.79 11.51 3.33
C THR A 57 -3.89 13.02 3.24
N GLU A 58 -3.81 13.69 4.38
CA GLU A 58 -3.78 15.15 4.38
C GLU A 58 -2.50 15.61 3.69
N GLY A 59 -2.66 16.22 2.51
CA GLY A 59 -1.55 16.77 1.75
C GLY A 59 -0.84 15.83 0.79
N ASN A 60 -1.22 14.54 0.77
CA ASN A 60 -0.57 13.57 -0.09
C ASN A 60 -1.56 12.57 -0.66
N SER A 61 -1.22 12.01 -1.81
CA SER A 61 -1.99 10.89 -2.36
C SER A 61 -1.04 9.94 -3.07
N LEU A 62 -1.41 8.67 -3.09
CA LEU A 62 -0.65 7.62 -3.74
C LEU A 62 -1.62 6.83 -4.61
N THR A 63 -1.32 6.77 -5.91
CA THR A 63 -2.16 6.07 -6.87
C THR A 63 -1.94 4.56 -6.76
N VAL A 64 -3.03 3.81 -6.69
CA VAL A 64 -2.96 2.35 -6.70
C VAL A 64 -2.81 1.89 -8.15
N PRO A 65 -1.78 1.10 -8.47
CA PRO A 65 -1.62 0.56 -9.84
C PRO A 65 -2.83 -0.27 -10.26
N LYS A 66 -3.12 -0.29 -11.54
CA LYS A 66 -4.26 -1.04 -12.06
C LYS A 66 -4.16 -2.53 -11.83
N SER A 67 -2.96 -3.05 -11.70
CA SER A 67 -2.71 -4.47 -11.46
C SER A 67 -2.96 -4.88 -10.01
N ILE A 68 -3.20 -3.92 -9.13
CA ILE A 68 -3.44 -4.19 -7.71
C ILE A 68 -4.90 -3.89 -7.40
N THR A 69 -5.57 -4.85 -6.79
CA THR A 69 -6.96 -4.72 -6.37
C THR A 69 -7.01 -4.55 -4.86
N VAL A 70 -7.69 -3.50 -4.41
CA VAL A 70 -7.98 -3.30 -2.99
C VAL A 70 -9.36 -3.88 -2.74
N ASN A 71 -9.44 -4.93 -1.90
CA ASN A 71 -10.71 -5.64 -1.70
C ASN A 71 -11.79 -4.78 -1.06
N TYR A 72 -11.41 -3.95 -0.09
CA TYR A 72 -12.36 -3.10 0.62
C TYR A 72 -11.75 -1.73 0.83
N PRO A 73 -12.54 -0.66 0.64
CA PRO A 73 -12.09 0.65 1.09
C PRO A 73 -11.86 0.61 2.59
N TYR A 74 -10.81 1.28 3.04
CA TYR A 74 -10.51 1.28 4.46
C TYR A 74 -9.99 2.64 4.90
N ARG A 75 -10.40 3.05 6.08
CA ARG A 75 -9.92 4.27 6.69
C ARG A 75 -9.03 3.91 7.87
N LEU A 76 -7.74 4.11 7.69
CA LEU A 76 -6.74 3.81 8.72
C LEU A 76 -6.48 5.07 9.53
N VAL A 77 -6.77 5.01 10.82
CA VAL A 77 -6.62 6.14 11.72
C VAL A 77 -5.42 5.94 12.61
N ILE A 78 -4.51 6.91 12.57
CA ILE A 78 -3.31 6.92 13.41
C ILE A 78 -3.51 7.99 14.48
N ASP A 79 -3.45 7.59 15.75
CA ASP A 79 -3.67 8.55 16.82
C ASP A 79 -2.41 9.37 17.10
N GLN A 80 -2.52 10.33 17.98
CA GLN A 80 -1.42 11.27 18.29
C GLN A 80 -0.24 10.60 18.96
N MET A 81 -0.38 9.36 19.40
CA MET A 81 0.71 8.57 19.95
C MET A 81 1.37 7.67 18.91
N GLY A 82 0.88 7.71 17.66
CA GLY A 82 1.39 6.89 16.58
C GLY A 82 0.76 5.52 16.48
N GLY A 83 -0.22 5.19 17.31
CA GLY A 83 -0.87 3.90 17.31
C GLY A 83 -2.15 3.86 16.51
N ASN A 84 -2.71 2.66 16.39
CA ASN A 84 -3.98 2.44 15.71
C ASN A 84 -5.09 2.25 16.72
N HIS A 85 -6.30 2.75 16.37
CA HIS A 85 -7.46 2.62 17.25
C HIS A 85 -8.14 1.27 17.13
N SER A 86 -7.87 0.52 16.07
CA SER A 86 -8.54 -0.75 15.85
C SER A 86 -7.61 -1.73 15.15
N LEU A 87 -7.95 -3.00 15.25
CA LEU A 87 -7.27 -4.04 14.49
C LEU A 87 -7.69 -3.90 13.03
N ALA A 88 -6.79 -3.38 12.22
CA ALA A 88 -7.04 -3.15 10.82
C ALA A 88 -6.37 -4.23 9.99
N LYS A 89 -7.05 -4.66 8.95
CA LYS A 89 -6.50 -5.62 8.01
C LYS A 89 -6.75 -5.08 6.60
N ILE A 90 -5.68 -4.84 5.88
CA ILE A 90 -5.76 -4.33 4.51
C ILE A 90 -5.20 -5.39 3.58
N ILE A 91 -5.98 -5.75 2.56
CA ILE A 91 -5.59 -6.79 1.61
C ILE A 91 -5.46 -6.19 0.23
N PHE A 92 -4.29 -6.41 -0.36
CA PHE A 92 -3.99 -6.01 -1.74
C PHE A 92 -3.80 -7.27 -2.56
N ASP A 93 -4.60 -7.44 -3.60
CA ASP A 93 -4.50 -8.60 -4.49
C ASP A 93 -3.86 -8.18 -5.81
N MET A 94 -2.83 -8.93 -6.20
CA MET A 94 -2.21 -8.82 -7.50
C MET A 94 -2.59 -10.06 -8.32
N THR A 95 -2.06 -10.15 -9.55
CA THR A 95 -2.38 -11.27 -10.42
C THR A 95 -2.00 -12.61 -9.83
N ASP A 96 -0.85 -12.69 -9.20
CA ASP A 96 -0.27 -13.97 -8.74
C ASP A 96 -0.04 -14.04 -7.24
N ARG A 97 -0.38 -12.99 -6.49
CA ARG A 97 -0.06 -12.98 -5.06
C ARG A 97 -0.96 -12.01 -4.32
N ARG A 98 -1.04 -12.21 -3.02
CA ARG A 98 -1.81 -11.35 -2.12
C ARG A 98 -0.90 -10.86 -1.02
N PHE A 99 -0.92 -9.55 -0.76
CA PHE A 99 -0.29 -8.98 0.42
C PHE A 99 -1.35 -8.61 1.42
N LYS A 100 -1.13 -9.00 2.67
CA LYS A 100 -2.02 -8.65 3.76
C LYS A 100 -1.21 -7.86 4.80
N TYR A 101 -1.70 -6.67 5.13
CA TYR A 101 -1.15 -5.87 6.19
C TYR A 101 -2.10 -5.93 7.36
N GLN A 102 -1.63 -6.45 8.48
CA GLN A 102 -2.42 -6.49 9.70
C GLN A 102 -1.81 -5.54 10.70
N PHE A 103 -2.58 -4.53 11.10
CA PHE A 103 -2.12 -3.50 12.02
C PHE A 103 -2.53 -3.88 13.44
N TYR A 104 -1.63 -3.65 14.38
CA TYR A 104 -1.87 -4.02 15.77
C TYR A 104 -2.41 -2.84 16.56
N LEU A 105 -3.32 -3.15 17.44
CA LEU A 105 -3.98 -2.15 18.27
C LEU A 105 -2.96 -1.47 19.19
N GLY A 106 -2.97 -0.14 19.18
CA GLY A 106 -2.21 0.66 20.12
C GLY A 106 -0.74 0.88 19.82
N SER A 107 -0.10 -0.04 19.09
CA SER A 107 1.36 0.05 18.89
C SER A 107 1.76 0.77 17.61
N GLY A 108 0.87 0.85 16.62
CA GLY A 108 1.21 1.38 15.32
C GLY A 108 2.06 0.45 14.47
N ASN A 109 2.37 -0.71 14.96
CA ASN A 109 3.11 -1.72 14.20
C ASN A 109 2.16 -2.55 13.34
N TYR A 110 2.72 -3.20 12.32
CA TYR A 110 1.93 -4.07 11.46
C TYR A 110 2.75 -5.30 11.08
N GLN A 111 2.04 -6.33 10.65
CA GLN A 111 2.63 -7.53 10.10
C GLN A 111 2.23 -7.63 8.64
N LYS A 112 3.22 -7.80 7.76
CA LYS A 112 2.99 -7.97 6.33
C LYS A 112 3.18 -9.43 5.99
N THR A 113 2.19 -10.03 5.35
CA THR A 113 2.29 -11.41 4.87
C THR A 113 2.04 -11.45 3.39
N SER A 114 2.68 -12.39 2.72
CA SER A 114 2.56 -12.60 1.28
C SER A 114 2.05 -14.00 1.03
N GLN A 115 1.09 -14.13 0.14
CA GLN A 115 0.47 -15.41 -0.19
C GLN A 115 0.36 -15.55 -1.70
N SER A 116 0.76 -16.71 -2.22
CA SER A 116 0.60 -17.01 -3.64
C SER A 116 -0.86 -17.32 -3.93
N LEU A 117 -1.40 -16.76 -5.02
CA LEU A 117 -2.77 -17.00 -5.44
C LEU A 117 -2.87 -18.12 -6.47
N HIS A 118 -1.75 -18.58 -7.00
CA HIS A 118 -1.70 -19.63 -8.00
C HIS A 118 -1.03 -20.87 -7.45
N SER A 119 -1.38 -21.22 -6.27
CA SER A 119 -0.88 -22.42 -5.65
C SER A 119 -1.56 -23.63 -6.30
N PRO A 120 -0.80 -24.62 -6.75
CA PRO A 120 -1.37 -25.83 -7.29
C PRO A 120 -2.11 -26.63 -6.24
#